data_f686df3980fa57138b8f21504942820a
#
_entry.id   f686df3980fa57138b8f21504942820a
#
_cell.length_a   1.000
_cell.length_b   1.000
_cell.length_c   1.000
_cell.angle_alpha   90.00
_cell.angle_beta   90.00
_cell.angle_gamma   90.00
#
_symmetry.space_group_name_H-M   'P 1'
#
loop_
_entity.id
_entity.type
_entity.pdbx_description
1 polymer ?
#
loop_
_entity_poly.entity_id
_entity_poly.type
_entity_poly.pdbx_seq_one_letter_code
_entity_poly.pdbx_strand_id
1 'polypeptide(L)'
;MIQLRQLNPFANIPSILTAEEIIEFAHNRSTRLSMKSSLRMKRVERTRIREISRLQEFVKQVKIKMNDAVEQFPSIDRLHPFYLELAEILVGNDKIKQSLGAVNNCKPLIDDITDKHIQAIKLSEDHRQMTRSRRAAKGRISSILRRTAENLDFIIEAKKKLSRLPGIAPNIPSIVCAGFPNVGKSTLVRNVSTAEPEIAYYPFTTRRVIIGHLRVGNQSVQIVDTPGILDRPMAERNAIELQAITALKYLANVIIFMIDPSEACGWTFDQQVTLLREVQKMFPVNPILIALNKIDITPPDQLEKARAKFPDVYEIIAVEGTGLENLLKDAVDEVDLKPMKESVDDYLASLPRDKS
;
A
#
# COMPACT_ATOMS: atom_id res chain seq x y z
N MET A 1 0.17 13.32 -15.73
CA MET A 1 0.46 11.88 -15.50
C MET A 1 0.38 11.64 -14.01
N ILE A 2 -0.59 10.87 -13.54
CA ILE A 2 -0.71 10.46 -12.13
C ILE A 2 0.45 9.49 -11.89
N GLN A 3 1.31 9.79 -10.92
CA GLN A 3 2.33 8.82 -10.52
C GLN A 3 1.59 7.65 -9.85
N LEU A 4 1.53 6.50 -10.50
CA LEU A 4 0.81 5.29 -10.05
C LEU A 4 1.19 4.85 -8.63
N ARG A 5 2.42 5.15 -8.20
CA ARG A 5 2.85 4.93 -6.82
C ARG A 5 1.97 5.65 -5.78
N GLN A 6 1.30 6.74 -6.17
CA GLN A 6 0.37 7.47 -5.29
C GLN A 6 -0.94 6.71 -5.05
N LEU A 7 -1.25 5.69 -5.85
CA LEU A 7 -2.45 4.86 -5.68
C LEU A 7 -2.33 3.86 -4.51
N ASN A 8 -1.11 3.55 -4.05
CA ASN A 8 -0.94 2.76 -2.84
C ASN A 8 -1.28 3.61 -1.62
N PRO A 9 -2.30 3.25 -0.80
CA PRO A 9 -2.72 4.04 0.36
C PRO A 9 -1.63 4.23 1.42
N PHE A 10 -0.58 3.41 1.40
CA PHE A 10 0.54 3.49 2.34
C PHE A 10 1.78 4.20 1.78
N ALA A 11 1.76 4.62 0.51
CA ALA A 11 2.96 5.17 -0.14
C ALA A 11 3.36 6.53 0.43
N ASN A 12 2.38 7.35 0.80
CA ASN A 12 2.56 8.75 1.21
C ASN A 12 2.66 8.94 2.73
N ILE A 13 2.77 7.85 3.51
CA ILE A 13 2.98 7.98 4.95
C ILE A 13 4.35 8.62 5.20
N PRO A 14 4.44 9.75 5.92
CA PRO A 14 5.71 10.44 6.16
C PRO A 14 6.65 9.59 7.02
N SER A 15 7.91 10.02 7.13
CA SER A 15 8.87 9.33 7.98
C SER A 15 8.43 9.35 9.44
N ILE A 16 8.23 8.18 10.01
CA ILE A 16 7.86 7.98 11.41
C ILE A 16 9.15 7.84 12.21
N LEU A 17 9.24 8.57 13.33
CA LEU A 17 10.40 8.56 14.21
C LEU A 17 10.24 7.50 15.32
N THR A 18 11.34 6.92 15.74
CA THR A 18 11.42 6.08 16.94
C THR A 18 11.16 6.90 18.21
N ALA A 19 10.87 6.24 19.33
CA ALA A 19 10.64 6.92 20.60
C ALA A 19 11.81 7.81 21.02
N GLU A 20 13.06 7.36 20.85
CA GLU A 20 14.24 8.14 21.19
C GLU A 20 14.44 9.34 20.26
N GLU A 21 14.22 9.18 18.96
CA GLU A 21 14.30 10.29 18.00
C GLU A 21 13.22 11.36 18.29
N ILE A 22 12.02 10.97 18.69
CA ILE A 22 10.95 11.90 19.11
C ILE A 22 11.41 12.68 20.35
N ILE A 23 11.97 12.00 21.36
CA ILE A 23 12.45 12.61 22.60
C ILE A 23 13.57 13.59 22.30
N GLU A 24 14.54 13.20 21.51
CA GLU A 24 15.69 14.03 21.14
C GLU A 24 15.25 15.26 20.33
N PHE A 25 14.41 15.07 19.32
CA PHE A 25 13.86 16.15 18.50
C PHE A 25 13.13 17.19 19.36
N ALA A 26 12.21 16.73 20.23
CA ALA A 26 11.46 17.59 21.11
C ALA A 26 12.35 18.30 22.16
N HIS A 27 13.36 17.60 22.66
CA HIS A 27 14.34 18.18 23.58
C HIS A 27 15.10 19.33 22.91
N ASN A 28 15.66 19.09 21.72
CA ASN A 28 16.44 20.07 20.96
C ASN A 28 15.60 21.32 20.62
N ARG A 29 14.37 21.13 20.14
CA ARG A 29 13.44 22.25 19.84
C ARG A 29 13.13 23.06 21.08
N SER A 30 12.75 22.42 22.19
CA SER A 30 12.41 23.11 23.44
C SER A 30 13.60 23.83 24.10
N THR A 31 14.83 23.39 23.85
CA THR A 31 16.04 24.01 24.41
C THR A 31 16.43 25.25 23.60
N ARG A 32 16.27 25.21 22.28
CA ARG A 32 16.58 26.32 21.36
C ARG A 32 15.52 27.43 21.40
N LEU A 33 14.42 27.24 22.13
CA LEU A 33 13.37 28.26 22.23
C LEU A 33 13.93 29.54 22.84
N SER A 34 14.10 30.58 22.01
CA SER A 34 14.47 31.91 22.42
C SER A 34 13.23 32.72 22.79
N MET A 35 13.19 33.25 24.00
CA MET A 35 12.08 34.09 24.45
C MET A 35 12.50 35.55 24.54
N LYS A 36 11.78 36.41 23.85
CA LYS A 36 11.87 37.87 24.07
C LYS A 36 11.16 38.17 25.38
N SER A 37 11.90 38.28 26.48
CA SER A 37 11.33 38.73 27.75
C SER A 37 11.51 40.25 27.90
N SER A 38 10.48 40.94 28.37
CA SER A 38 10.61 42.35 28.69
C SER A 38 11.59 42.54 29.86
N LEU A 39 12.49 43.48 29.73
CA LEU A 39 13.46 43.86 30.79
C LEU A 39 12.78 44.36 32.08
N ARG A 40 11.47 44.74 32.01
CA ARG A 40 10.68 45.23 33.13
C ARG A 40 10.12 44.13 34.04
N MET A 41 10.20 42.85 33.64
CA MET A 41 9.62 41.74 34.42
C MET A 41 10.55 41.29 35.54
N LYS A 42 9.99 40.89 36.72
CA LYS A 42 10.73 40.31 37.84
C LYS A 42 11.47 39.04 37.41
N ARG A 43 12.63 38.76 37.97
CA ARG A 43 13.44 37.57 37.63
C ARG A 43 12.69 36.25 37.80
N VAL A 44 11.88 36.12 38.87
CA VAL A 44 11.08 34.96 39.14
C VAL A 44 10.06 34.72 38.01
N GLU A 45 9.37 35.77 37.62
CA GLU A 45 8.35 35.70 36.56
C GLU A 45 8.94 35.34 35.19
N ARG A 46 10.10 35.93 34.84
CA ARG A 46 10.84 35.53 33.63
C ARG A 46 11.23 34.05 33.63
N THR A 47 11.66 33.54 34.80
CA THR A 47 12.00 32.10 34.92
C THR A 47 10.75 31.24 34.76
N ARG A 48 9.64 31.61 35.42
CA ARG A 48 8.36 30.90 35.34
C ARG A 48 7.89 30.75 33.90
N ILE A 49 7.80 31.87 33.17
CA ILE A 49 7.40 31.89 31.77
C ILE A 49 8.35 31.00 30.92
N ARG A 50 9.64 31.12 31.08
CA ARG A 50 10.63 30.34 30.35
C ARG A 50 10.47 28.84 30.59
N GLU A 51 10.32 28.39 31.85
CA GLU A 51 10.24 26.97 32.18
C GLU A 51 8.90 26.37 31.67
N ILE A 52 7.80 27.12 31.75
CA ILE A 52 6.49 26.72 31.18
C ILE A 52 6.59 26.62 29.66
N SER A 53 7.05 27.65 28.98
CA SER A 53 7.12 27.65 27.51
C SER A 53 8.02 26.55 26.97
N ARG A 54 9.16 26.27 27.64
CA ARG A 54 10.03 25.15 27.26
C ARG A 54 9.36 23.78 27.48
N LEU A 55 8.52 23.63 28.51
CA LEU A 55 7.75 22.41 28.71
C LEU A 55 6.68 22.26 27.64
N GLN A 56 5.93 23.32 27.39
CA GLN A 56 4.86 23.34 26.37
C GLN A 56 5.42 23.04 24.97
N GLU A 57 6.56 23.63 24.61
CA GLU A 57 7.21 23.35 23.32
C GLU A 57 7.66 21.90 23.22
N PHE A 58 8.25 21.33 24.29
CA PHE A 58 8.60 19.91 24.32
C PHE A 58 7.37 19.02 24.06
N VAL A 59 6.29 19.26 24.79
CA VAL A 59 5.04 18.49 24.66
C VAL A 59 4.42 18.65 23.28
N LYS A 60 4.40 19.88 22.76
CA LYS A 60 3.91 20.18 21.42
C LYS A 60 4.64 19.34 20.35
N GLN A 61 5.98 19.31 20.41
CA GLN A 61 6.76 18.56 19.43
C GLN A 61 6.58 17.05 19.57
N VAL A 62 6.48 16.54 20.80
CA VAL A 62 6.16 15.12 21.06
C VAL A 62 4.81 14.78 20.42
N LYS A 63 3.76 15.56 20.69
CA LYS A 63 2.41 15.31 20.16
C LYS A 63 2.34 15.38 18.65
N ILE A 64 3.04 16.35 18.02
CA ILE A 64 3.10 16.45 16.56
C ILE A 64 3.68 15.14 15.98
N LYS A 65 4.80 14.66 16.52
CA LYS A 65 5.43 13.44 15.99
C LYS A 65 4.62 12.17 16.28
N MET A 66 3.91 12.11 17.38
CA MET A 66 2.96 11.02 17.65
C MET A 66 1.75 11.09 16.69
N ASN A 67 1.24 12.28 16.40
CA ASN A 67 0.16 12.47 15.43
C ASN A 67 0.60 12.09 14.01
N ASP A 68 1.81 12.49 13.61
CA ASP A 68 2.38 12.08 12.31
C ASP A 68 2.36 10.55 12.16
N ALA A 69 2.65 9.80 13.24
CA ALA A 69 2.64 8.34 13.22
C ALA A 69 1.23 7.73 13.15
N VAL A 70 0.23 8.37 13.79
CA VAL A 70 -1.13 7.81 13.92
C VAL A 70 -2.07 8.32 12.83
N GLU A 71 -2.11 9.64 12.59
CA GLU A 71 -3.11 10.27 11.72
C GLU A 71 -2.77 10.13 10.23
N GLN A 72 -1.49 9.93 9.91
CA GLN A 72 -1.04 9.73 8.53
C GLN A 72 -1.14 8.25 8.10
N PHE A 73 -1.38 7.35 9.03
CA PHE A 73 -1.63 5.95 8.69
C PHE A 73 -3.08 5.80 8.22
N PRO A 74 -3.35 5.17 7.06
CA PRO A 74 -4.70 5.01 6.57
C PRO A 74 -5.53 4.16 7.53
N SER A 75 -6.83 4.48 7.67
CA SER A 75 -7.75 3.67 8.46
C SER A 75 -7.87 2.27 7.87
N ILE A 76 -7.42 1.27 8.61
CA ILE A 76 -7.45 -0.14 8.19
C ILE A 76 -8.89 -0.57 7.84
N ASP A 77 -9.90 -0.13 8.59
CA ASP A 77 -11.29 -0.52 8.38
C ASP A 77 -11.91 0.09 7.10
N ARG A 78 -11.24 1.07 6.48
CA ARG A 78 -11.70 1.74 5.25
C ARG A 78 -10.88 1.33 4.03
N LEU A 79 -9.91 0.45 4.20
CA LEU A 79 -9.11 -0.05 3.08
C LEU A 79 -9.98 -0.90 2.15
N HIS A 80 -9.69 -0.80 0.85
CA HIS A 80 -10.24 -1.74 -0.11
C HIS A 80 -9.81 -3.18 0.25
N PRO A 81 -10.68 -4.21 0.09
CA PRO A 81 -10.38 -5.60 0.46
C PRO A 81 -9.04 -6.12 -0.07
N PHE A 82 -8.63 -5.71 -1.26
CA PHE A 82 -7.32 -6.03 -1.82
C PHE A 82 -6.16 -5.61 -0.90
N TYR A 83 -6.14 -4.35 -0.46
CA TYR A 83 -5.09 -3.85 0.44
C TYR A 83 -5.24 -4.38 1.87
N LEU A 84 -6.48 -4.62 2.30
CA LEU A 84 -6.78 -5.19 3.62
C LEU A 84 -6.18 -6.60 3.77
N GLU A 85 -6.39 -7.46 2.77
CA GLU A 85 -5.82 -8.81 2.73
C GLU A 85 -4.29 -8.78 2.69
N LEU A 86 -3.70 -7.94 1.84
CA LEU A 86 -2.25 -7.83 1.76
C LEU A 86 -1.63 -7.28 3.05
N ALA A 87 -2.29 -6.35 3.73
CA ALA A 87 -1.84 -5.82 5.01
C ALA A 87 -1.93 -6.88 6.12
N GLU A 88 -3.01 -7.69 6.12
CA GLU A 88 -3.14 -8.84 7.04
C GLU A 88 -1.97 -9.81 6.90
N ILE A 89 -1.68 -10.24 5.67
CA ILE A 89 -0.62 -11.21 5.37
C ILE A 89 0.77 -10.67 5.75
N LEU A 90 1.04 -9.38 5.48
CA LEU A 90 2.38 -8.80 5.65
C LEU A 90 2.71 -8.42 7.09
N VAL A 91 1.72 -7.97 7.83
CA VAL A 91 1.95 -7.34 9.14
C VAL A 91 0.89 -7.63 10.19
N GLY A 92 -0.32 -8.05 9.80
CA GLY A 92 -1.47 -8.28 10.69
C GLY A 92 -2.23 -6.98 10.99
N ASN A 93 -3.49 -6.92 10.59
CA ASN A 93 -4.34 -5.73 10.73
C ASN A 93 -4.62 -5.37 12.20
N ASP A 94 -4.87 -6.37 13.03
CA ASP A 94 -5.13 -6.16 14.46
C ASP A 94 -3.90 -5.59 15.17
N LYS A 95 -2.71 -6.06 14.81
CA LYS A 95 -1.46 -5.58 15.39
C LYS A 95 -1.18 -4.13 14.99
N ILE A 96 -1.51 -3.73 13.75
CA ILE A 96 -1.45 -2.32 13.33
C ILE A 96 -2.38 -1.48 14.21
N LYS A 97 -3.67 -1.87 14.32
CA LYS A 97 -4.67 -1.14 15.11
C LYS A 97 -4.26 -1.02 16.58
N GLN A 98 -3.78 -2.11 17.18
CA GLN A 98 -3.30 -2.12 18.56
C GLN A 98 -2.11 -1.17 18.77
N SER A 99 -1.14 -1.19 17.84
CA SER A 99 0.05 -0.34 17.96
C SER A 99 -0.28 1.14 17.77
N LEU A 100 -1.12 1.49 16.79
CA LEU A 100 -1.61 2.86 16.59
C LEU A 100 -2.42 3.33 17.80
N GLY A 101 -3.29 2.48 18.33
CA GLY A 101 -4.06 2.74 19.53
C GLY A 101 -3.19 2.96 20.77
N ALA A 102 -2.16 2.14 20.98
CA ALA A 102 -1.22 2.29 22.09
C ALA A 102 -0.49 3.63 22.08
N VAL A 103 -0.01 4.04 20.87
CA VAL A 103 0.62 5.36 20.70
C VAL A 103 -0.38 6.48 20.95
N ASN A 104 -1.60 6.39 20.42
CA ASN A 104 -2.64 7.41 20.61
C ASN A 104 -3.06 7.57 22.07
N ASN A 105 -3.20 6.46 22.80
CA ASN A 105 -3.67 6.44 24.19
C ASN A 105 -2.66 7.05 25.19
N CYS A 106 -1.43 7.30 24.78
CA CYS A 106 -0.44 8.00 25.61
C CYS A 106 -0.69 9.52 25.68
N LYS A 107 -1.42 10.10 24.73
CA LYS A 107 -1.63 11.55 24.65
C LYS A 107 -2.32 12.13 25.89
N PRO A 108 -3.43 11.58 26.41
CA PRO A 108 -4.05 12.04 27.63
C PRO A 108 -3.12 11.98 28.86
N LEU A 109 -2.29 10.93 28.97
CA LEU A 109 -1.33 10.80 30.07
C LEU A 109 -0.24 11.89 30.01
N ILE A 110 0.19 12.25 28.81
CA ILE A 110 1.14 13.35 28.58
C ILE A 110 0.51 14.68 29.02
N ASP A 111 -0.77 14.91 28.69
CA ASP A 111 -1.49 16.11 29.11
C ASP A 111 -1.60 16.21 30.62
N ASP A 112 -2.04 15.17 31.29
CA ASP A 112 -2.13 15.11 32.75
C ASP A 112 -0.80 15.46 33.45
N ILE A 113 0.30 14.87 32.96
CA ILE A 113 1.63 15.17 33.50
C ILE A 113 2.01 16.62 33.27
N THR A 114 1.71 17.12 32.06
CA THR A 114 2.04 18.48 31.66
C THR A 114 1.31 19.49 32.54
N ASP A 115 0.00 19.32 32.73
CA ASP A 115 -0.82 20.22 33.53
C ASP A 115 -0.42 20.24 35.00
N LYS A 116 -0.18 19.08 35.60
CA LYS A 116 0.31 18.95 36.98
C LYS A 116 1.63 19.71 37.18
N HIS A 117 2.56 19.57 36.24
CA HIS A 117 3.86 20.24 36.37
C HIS A 117 3.82 21.72 36.02
N ILE A 118 2.96 22.15 35.10
CA ILE A 118 2.73 23.57 34.83
C ILE A 118 2.14 24.25 36.07
N GLN A 119 1.17 23.64 36.75
CA GLN A 119 0.63 24.17 38.00
C GLN A 119 1.69 24.30 39.09
N ALA A 120 2.54 23.24 39.26
CA ALA A 120 3.66 23.29 40.21
C ALA A 120 4.64 24.44 39.90
N ILE A 121 4.93 24.71 38.61
CA ILE A 121 5.78 25.84 38.19
C ILE A 121 5.09 27.19 38.48
N LYS A 122 3.78 27.31 38.24
CA LYS A 122 3.00 28.54 38.48
C LYS A 122 2.99 28.93 39.96
N LEU A 123 2.86 27.95 40.84
CA LEU A 123 2.78 28.17 42.30
C LEU A 123 4.15 28.38 42.97
N SER A 124 5.25 28.00 42.31
CA SER A 124 6.58 28.12 42.89
C SER A 124 7.15 29.53 42.72
N GLU A 125 7.89 29.98 43.71
CA GLU A 125 8.73 31.19 43.68
C GLU A 125 10.22 30.89 43.62
N ASP A 126 10.62 29.61 43.79
CA ASP A 126 12.00 29.15 43.69
C ASP A 126 12.37 28.74 42.27
N HIS A 127 13.38 29.36 41.69
CA HIS A 127 13.91 29.06 40.38
C HIS A 127 14.40 27.60 40.21
N ARG A 128 15.00 27.04 41.29
CA ARG A 128 15.50 25.65 41.27
C ARG A 128 14.33 24.68 41.23
N GLN A 129 13.28 24.94 41.99
CA GLN A 129 12.09 24.11 42.03
C GLN A 129 11.33 24.14 40.70
N MET A 130 11.17 25.30 40.05
CA MET A 130 10.58 25.43 38.69
C MET A 130 11.36 24.58 37.68
N THR A 131 12.70 24.70 37.67
CA THR A 131 13.55 23.93 36.75
C THR A 131 13.49 22.43 37.02
N ARG A 132 13.47 22.02 38.30
CA ARG A 132 13.30 20.59 38.71
C ARG A 132 11.95 20.05 38.24
N SER A 133 10.86 20.81 38.40
CA SER A 133 9.51 20.41 37.95
C SER A 133 9.48 20.17 36.45
N ARG A 134 10.01 21.11 35.63
CA ARG A 134 10.09 20.91 34.18
C ARG A 134 10.92 19.68 33.80
N ARG A 135 12.07 19.48 34.45
CA ARG A 135 12.93 18.29 34.18
C ARG A 135 12.18 17.00 34.54
N ALA A 136 11.47 16.97 35.65
CA ALA A 136 10.69 15.82 36.09
C ALA A 136 9.54 15.50 35.09
N ALA A 137 8.82 16.56 34.61
CA ALA A 137 7.81 16.40 33.57
C ALA A 137 8.39 15.75 32.30
N LYS A 138 9.49 16.33 31.77
CA LYS A 138 10.15 15.77 30.59
C LYS A 138 10.60 14.31 30.80
N GLY A 139 11.17 13.98 31.94
CA GLY A 139 11.58 12.62 32.27
C GLY A 139 10.42 11.63 32.28
N ARG A 140 9.26 12.01 32.90
CA ARG A 140 8.05 11.19 32.92
C ARG A 140 7.46 10.98 31.54
N ILE A 141 7.37 12.05 30.73
CA ILE A 141 6.88 11.98 29.35
C ILE A 141 7.79 11.11 28.49
N SER A 142 9.10 11.27 28.61
CA SER A 142 10.08 10.39 27.93
C SER A 142 9.91 8.92 28.34
N SER A 143 9.63 8.64 29.60
CA SER A 143 9.37 7.28 30.08
C SER A 143 8.11 6.67 29.47
N ILE A 144 7.05 7.48 29.27
CA ILE A 144 5.84 7.02 28.56
C ILE A 144 6.17 6.66 27.13
N LEU A 145 6.89 7.53 26.39
CA LEU A 145 7.28 7.27 25.01
C LEU A 145 8.12 5.98 24.89
N ARG A 146 9.07 5.76 25.81
CA ARG A 146 9.87 4.52 25.81
C ARG A 146 9.04 3.26 26.02
N ARG A 147 7.95 3.34 26.80
CA ARG A 147 7.02 2.22 26.96
C ARG A 147 6.26 1.89 25.67
N THR A 148 6.13 2.84 24.76
CA THR A 148 5.50 2.64 23.44
C THR A 148 6.51 2.40 22.33
N ALA A 149 7.79 2.26 22.64
CA ALA A 149 8.86 2.10 21.64
C ALA A 149 8.60 0.92 20.70
N GLU A 150 8.26 -0.25 21.26
CA GLU A 150 7.96 -1.46 20.46
C GLU A 150 6.79 -1.24 19.48
N ASN A 151 5.78 -0.45 19.89
CA ASN A 151 4.64 -0.12 19.00
C ASN A 151 5.07 0.83 17.89
N LEU A 152 5.89 1.85 18.19
CA LEU A 152 6.43 2.75 17.18
C LEU A 152 7.33 2.01 16.18
N ASP A 153 8.21 1.16 16.66
CA ASP A 153 9.10 0.35 15.83
C ASP A 153 8.30 -0.59 14.93
N PHE A 154 7.24 -1.19 15.46
CA PHE A 154 6.32 -2.00 14.65
C PHE A 154 5.63 -1.18 13.56
N ILE A 155 5.13 0.03 13.87
CA ILE A 155 4.48 0.93 12.89
C ILE A 155 5.48 1.33 11.80
N ILE A 156 6.74 1.59 12.15
CA ILE A 156 7.82 1.90 11.19
C ILE A 156 8.04 0.72 10.22
N GLU A 157 8.17 -0.49 10.74
CA GLU A 157 8.34 -1.70 9.92
C GLU A 157 7.09 -2.01 9.08
N ALA A 158 5.89 -1.83 9.64
CA ALA A 158 4.64 -1.98 8.90
C ALA A 158 4.59 -1.01 7.71
N LYS A 159 4.85 0.27 7.95
CA LYS A 159 4.97 1.27 6.88
C LYS A 159 5.95 0.83 5.80
N LYS A 160 7.16 0.41 6.17
CA LYS A 160 8.22 0.01 5.24
C LYS A 160 7.79 -1.16 4.34
N LYS A 161 7.05 -2.13 4.88
CA LYS A 161 6.52 -3.26 4.12
C LYS A 161 5.36 -2.84 3.22
N LEU A 162 4.39 -2.12 3.77
CA LEU A 162 3.15 -1.76 3.09
C LEU A 162 3.35 -0.69 2.01
N SER A 163 4.29 0.24 2.19
CA SER A 163 4.61 1.25 1.17
C SER A 163 5.24 0.68 -0.11
N ARG A 164 5.65 -0.59 -0.10
CA ARG A 164 6.18 -1.30 -1.27
C ARG A 164 5.10 -2.01 -2.09
N LEU A 165 3.87 -2.08 -1.57
CA LEU A 165 2.76 -2.66 -2.31
C LEU A 165 2.55 -1.94 -3.65
N PRO A 166 2.03 -2.64 -4.67
CA PRO A 166 1.77 -2.02 -5.96
C PRO A 166 0.73 -0.91 -5.84
N GLY A 167 0.91 0.14 -6.62
CA GLY A 167 -0.04 1.23 -6.76
C GLY A 167 -1.18 0.84 -7.70
N ILE A 168 -2.06 -0.01 -7.24
CA ILE A 168 -3.24 -0.46 -7.99
C ILE A 168 -4.43 0.37 -7.52
N ALA A 169 -5.20 0.91 -8.46
CA ALA A 169 -6.46 1.58 -8.17
C ALA A 169 -7.59 0.54 -8.09
N PRO A 170 -8.05 0.15 -6.90
CA PRO A 170 -9.08 -0.90 -6.79
C PRO A 170 -10.42 -0.51 -7.40
N ASN A 171 -10.65 0.78 -7.57
CA ASN A 171 -11.87 1.36 -8.14
C ASN A 171 -11.80 1.51 -9.67
N ILE A 172 -10.69 1.16 -10.30
CA ILE A 172 -10.59 1.11 -11.76
C ILE A 172 -10.71 -0.35 -12.20
N PRO A 173 -11.51 -0.65 -13.24
CA PRO A 173 -11.58 -1.98 -13.80
C PRO A 173 -10.21 -2.57 -14.10
N SER A 174 -10.01 -3.84 -13.72
CA SER A 174 -8.71 -4.51 -13.83
C SER A 174 -8.82 -5.80 -14.62
N ILE A 175 -8.01 -5.90 -15.66
CA ILE A 175 -7.77 -7.13 -16.41
C ILE A 175 -6.51 -7.78 -15.85
N VAL A 176 -6.60 -9.01 -15.37
CA VAL A 176 -5.46 -9.76 -14.85
C VAL A 176 -4.99 -10.77 -15.89
N CYS A 177 -3.71 -10.72 -16.25
CA CYS A 177 -3.10 -11.69 -17.17
C CYS A 177 -2.59 -12.91 -16.40
N ALA A 178 -3.02 -14.11 -16.81
CA ALA A 178 -2.63 -15.40 -16.24
C ALA A 178 -2.04 -16.34 -17.32
N GLY A 179 -1.33 -17.38 -16.89
CA GLY A 179 -0.70 -18.36 -17.77
C GLY A 179 0.77 -18.59 -17.45
N PHE A 180 1.37 -19.64 -18.00
CA PHE A 180 2.76 -20.01 -17.72
C PHE A 180 3.79 -18.92 -18.07
N PRO A 181 5.03 -18.99 -17.57
CA PRO A 181 6.10 -18.10 -18.01
C PRO A 181 6.30 -18.20 -19.53
N ASN A 182 6.72 -17.10 -20.14
CA ASN A 182 7.06 -16.98 -21.57
C ASN A 182 5.91 -17.19 -22.57
N VAL A 183 4.64 -17.25 -22.13
CA VAL A 183 3.48 -17.29 -23.03
C VAL A 183 3.16 -15.94 -23.68
N GLY A 184 3.79 -14.84 -23.20
CA GLY A 184 3.63 -13.50 -23.79
C GLY A 184 2.86 -12.49 -22.94
N LYS A 185 2.54 -12.78 -21.66
CA LYS A 185 1.78 -11.87 -20.77
C LYS A 185 2.38 -10.46 -20.68
N SER A 186 3.65 -10.35 -20.35
CA SER A 186 4.32 -9.03 -20.22
C SER A 186 4.42 -8.31 -21.57
N THR A 187 4.49 -9.04 -22.69
CA THR A 187 4.45 -8.47 -24.04
C THR A 187 3.09 -7.88 -24.33
N LEU A 188 2.02 -8.61 -24.01
CA LEU A 188 0.65 -8.11 -24.11
C LEU A 188 0.50 -6.79 -23.31
N VAL A 189 0.84 -6.80 -22.02
CA VAL A 189 0.69 -5.60 -21.16
C VAL A 189 1.46 -4.41 -21.73
N ARG A 190 2.68 -4.59 -22.21
CA ARG A 190 3.47 -3.50 -22.79
C ARG A 190 2.89 -2.96 -24.09
N ASN A 191 2.38 -3.84 -24.94
CA ASN A 191 1.86 -3.44 -26.26
C ASN A 191 0.54 -2.68 -26.14
N VAL A 192 -0.34 -3.04 -25.20
CA VAL A 192 -1.65 -2.40 -25.03
C VAL A 192 -1.63 -1.18 -24.11
N SER A 193 -0.54 -0.95 -23.39
CA SER A 193 -0.45 0.17 -22.44
C SER A 193 -0.27 1.49 -23.17
N THR A 194 -1.05 2.50 -22.77
CA THR A 194 -0.99 3.87 -23.32
C THR A 194 0.20 4.67 -22.77
N ALA A 195 0.84 4.19 -21.72
CA ALA A 195 2.03 4.76 -21.10
C ALA A 195 2.99 3.63 -20.71
N GLU A 196 4.22 3.98 -20.33
CA GLU A 196 5.18 2.99 -19.82
C GLU A 196 4.61 2.27 -18.59
N PRO A 197 4.51 0.92 -18.60
CA PRO A 197 3.95 0.17 -17.49
C PRO A 197 4.79 0.31 -16.22
N GLU A 198 4.12 0.43 -15.09
CA GLU A 198 4.78 0.44 -13.79
C GLU A 198 5.22 -0.97 -13.39
N ILE A 199 6.42 -1.07 -12.85
CA ILE A 199 6.97 -2.31 -12.29
C ILE A 199 6.92 -2.20 -10.77
N ALA A 200 6.07 -2.99 -10.13
CA ALA A 200 5.84 -2.94 -8.69
C ALA A 200 6.16 -4.27 -7.99
N TYR A 201 6.45 -4.17 -6.69
CA TYR A 201 6.64 -5.34 -5.83
C TYR A 201 5.27 -5.94 -5.44
N TYR A 202 5.14 -7.26 -5.58
CA TYR A 202 4.01 -8.00 -5.02
C TYR A 202 4.51 -8.97 -3.93
N PRO A 203 3.84 -9.04 -2.78
CA PRO A 203 4.31 -9.86 -1.67
C PRO A 203 4.49 -11.34 -2.05
N PHE A 204 5.54 -11.95 -1.48
CA PHE A 204 5.84 -13.39 -1.62
C PHE A 204 6.16 -13.87 -3.04
N THR A 205 6.40 -12.94 -3.97
CA THR A 205 6.86 -13.28 -5.31
C THR A 205 8.31 -12.84 -5.50
N THR A 206 9.07 -13.63 -6.22
CA THR A 206 10.45 -13.27 -6.63
C THR A 206 10.46 -12.33 -7.82
N ARG A 207 9.33 -12.22 -8.52
CA ARG A 207 9.15 -11.36 -9.69
C ARG A 207 8.23 -10.19 -9.36
N ARG A 208 8.40 -9.11 -10.09
CA ARG A 208 7.59 -7.89 -9.94
C ARG A 208 6.36 -7.98 -10.83
N VAL A 209 5.22 -7.48 -10.37
CA VAL A 209 4.03 -7.26 -11.20
C VAL A 209 4.26 -6.08 -12.14
N ILE A 210 3.71 -6.18 -13.34
CA ILE A 210 3.73 -5.12 -14.35
C ILE A 210 2.29 -4.62 -14.48
N ILE A 211 2.10 -3.32 -14.26
CA ILE A 211 0.78 -2.68 -14.32
C ILE A 211 0.79 -1.70 -15.49
N GLY A 212 -0.03 -2.00 -16.48
CA GLY A 212 -0.28 -1.13 -17.61
C GLY A 212 -1.65 -0.45 -17.48
N HIS A 213 -1.81 0.67 -18.16
CA HIS A 213 -3.08 1.36 -18.29
C HIS A 213 -3.44 1.46 -19.77
N LEU A 214 -4.68 1.12 -20.07
CA LEU A 214 -5.22 1.24 -21.42
C LEU A 214 -6.53 2.01 -21.39
N ARG A 215 -6.89 2.56 -22.53
CA ARG A 215 -8.15 3.24 -22.73
C ARG A 215 -8.92 2.53 -23.84
N VAL A 216 -10.09 2.00 -23.49
CA VAL A 216 -11.00 1.37 -24.45
C VAL A 216 -12.26 2.23 -24.51
N GLY A 217 -12.48 2.90 -25.66
CA GLY A 217 -13.51 3.92 -25.76
C GLY A 217 -13.27 5.07 -24.79
N ASN A 218 -14.24 5.33 -23.92
CA ASN A 218 -14.17 6.36 -22.87
C ASN A 218 -13.72 5.82 -21.50
N GLN A 219 -13.43 4.53 -21.39
CA GLN A 219 -13.10 3.89 -20.13
C GLN A 219 -11.60 3.73 -19.95
N SER A 220 -11.12 4.05 -18.74
CA SER A 220 -9.77 3.72 -18.31
C SER A 220 -9.78 2.37 -17.63
N VAL A 221 -8.92 1.47 -18.05
CA VAL A 221 -8.78 0.12 -17.53
C VAL A 221 -7.31 -0.11 -17.16
N GLN A 222 -7.05 -0.80 -16.08
CA GLN A 222 -5.70 -1.26 -15.77
C GLN A 222 -5.54 -2.72 -16.17
N ILE A 223 -4.37 -3.06 -16.69
CA ILE A 223 -4.00 -4.43 -17.04
C ILE A 223 -2.79 -4.84 -16.19
N VAL A 224 -2.90 -6.00 -15.54
CA VAL A 224 -1.92 -6.45 -14.55
C VAL A 224 -1.33 -7.77 -14.99
N ASP A 225 -0.03 -7.77 -15.31
CA ASP A 225 0.73 -9.01 -15.46
C ASP A 225 1.19 -9.50 -14.09
N THR A 226 0.92 -10.75 -13.79
CA THR A 226 1.16 -11.40 -12.49
C THR A 226 2.23 -12.47 -12.53
N PRO A 227 3.48 -12.16 -12.95
CA PRO A 227 4.53 -13.16 -13.01
C PRO A 227 4.88 -13.66 -11.60
N GLY A 228 4.99 -14.99 -11.48
CA GLY A 228 5.20 -15.62 -10.17
C GLY A 228 3.92 -15.83 -9.35
N ILE A 229 2.75 -15.32 -9.81
CA ILE A 229 1.50 -15.41 -9.06
C ILE A 229 0.51 -16.38 -9.72
N LEU A 230 0.22 -16.23 -11.00
CA LEU A 230 -0.71 -17.08 -11.76
C LEU A 230 0.00 -17.77 -12.93
N ASP A 231 1.23 -18.22 -12.74
CA ASP A 231 2.13 -18.73 -13.78
C ASP A 231 2.73 -20.11 -13.46
N ARG A 232 2.24 -20.81 -12.44
CA ARG A 232 2.64 -22.17 -12.06
C ARG A 232 1.53 -22.86 -11.27
N PRO A 233 1.53 -24.22 -11.19
CA PRO A 233 0.54 -25.00 -10.47
C PRO A 233 0.38 -24.58 -9.00
N MET A 234 -0.85 -24.67 -8.49
CA MET A 234 -1.18 -24.28 -7.11
C MET A 234 -0.54 -25.21 -6.08
N ALA A 235 -0.33 -26.48 -6.43
CA ALA A 235 0.33 -27.45 -5.56
C ALA A 235 1.80 -27.11 -5.22
N GLU A 236 2.43 -26.29 -6.04
CA GLU A 236 3.82 -25.83 -5.82
C GLU A 236 3.91 -24.58 -4.93
N ARG A 237 2.80 -24.13 -4.34
CA ARG A 237 2.69 -22.89 -3.57
C ARG A 237 2.55 -23.13 -2.10
N ASN A 238 3.18 -22.27 -1.30
CA ASN A 238 2.95 -22.28 0.14
C ASN A 238 1.64 -21.55 0.52
N ALA A 239 1.20 -21.72 1.77
CA ALA A 239 -0.05 -21.15 2.26
C ALA A 239 -0.09 -19.61 2.15
N ILE A 240 1.04 -18.94 2.35
CA ILE A 240 1.16 -17.48 2.29
C ILE A 240 1.02 -16.97 0.84
N GLU A 241 1.63 -17.67 -0.11
CA GLU A 241 1.46 -17.37 -1.54
C GLU A 241 0.01 -17.54 -1.98
N LEU A 242 -0.68 -18.58 -1.52
CA LEU A 242 -2.10 -18.79 -1.80
C LEU A 242 -2.97 -17.68 -1.24
N GLN A 243 -2.67 -17.18 -0.04
CA GLN A 243 -3.35 -16.00 0.52
C GLN A 243 -3.11 -14.75 -0.34
N ALA A 244 -1.86 -14.50 -0.77
CA ALA A 244 -1.56 -13.37 -1.65
C ALA A 244 -2.32 -13.46 -2.98
N ILE A 245 -2.49 -14.66 -3.54
CA ILE A 245 -3.31 -14.88 -4.73
C ILE A 245 -4.78 -14.57 -4.43
N THR A 246 -5.25 -14.91 -3.23
CA THR A 246 -6.63 -14.61 -2.83
C THR A 246 -6.94 -13.11 -2.86
N ALA A 247 -5.96 -12.24 -2.54
CA ALA A 247 -6.14 -10.81 -2.66
C ALA A 247 -6.46 -10.36 -4.10
N LEU A 248 -5.94 -11.05 -5.13
CA LEU A 248 -6.26 -10.75 -6.53
C LEU A 248 -7.73 -10.94 -6.88
N LYS A 249 -8.50 -11.75 -6.13
CA LYS A 249 -9.94 -11.91 -6.35
C LYS A 249 -10.70 -10.61 -6.17
N TYR A 250 -10.21 -9.74 -5.31
CA TYR A 250 -10.80 -8.42 -5.07
C TYR A 250 -10.39 -7.38 -6.12
N LEU A 251 -9.38 -7.71 -6.93
CA LEU A 251 -8.88 -6.82 -7.96
C LEU A 251 -9.35 -7.23 -9.36
N ALA A 252 -9.28 -8.51 -9.69
CA ALA A 252 -9.60 -9.00 -11.03
C ALA A 252 -11.09 -8.83 -11.35
N ASN A 253 -11.41 -8.01 -12.34
CA ASN A 253 -12.76 -8.00 -12.94
C ASN A 253 -12.85 -9.07 -14.02
N VAL A 254 -11.83 -9.16 -14.88
CA VAL A 254 -11.69 -10.15 -15.96
C VAL A 254 -10.29 -10.74 -15.91
N ILE A 255 -10.17 -12.00 -16.27
CA ILE A 255 -8.87 -12.68 -16.41
C ILE A 255 -8.65 -13.00 -17.89
N ILE A 256 -7.52 -12.60 -18.45
CA ILE A 256 -7.03 -13.09 -19.74
C ILE A 256 -6.05 -14.23 -19.45
N PHE A 257 -6.45 -15.46 -19.78
CA PHE A 257 -5.58 -16.60 -19.66
C PHE A 257 -4.88 -16.88 -21.01
N MET A 258 -3.56 -16.70 -21.02
CA MET A 258 -2.76 -16.85 -22.24
C MET A 258 -2.20 -18.26 -22.34
N ILE A 259 -2.39 -18.87 -23.50
CA ILE A 259 -1.86 -20.18 -23.90
C ILE A 259 -0.93 -20.01 -25.10
N ASP A 260 0.18 -20.70 -25.11
CA ASP A 260 1.10 -20.82 -26.25
C ASP A 260 0.93 -22.20 -26.86
N PRO A 261 0.15 -22.37 -27.95
CA PRO A 261 -0.06 -23.68 -28.57
C PRO A 261 1.20 -24.23 -29.22
N SER A 262 2.16 -23.37 -29.59
CA SER A 262 3.45 -23.78 -30.18
C SER A 262 4.38 -24.47 -29.18
N GLU A 263 4.05 -24.41 -27.88
CA GLU A 263 4.88 -24.92 -26.78
C GLU A 263 6.29 -24.29 -26.71
N ALA A 264 6.56 -23.23 -27.47
CA ALA A 264 7.83 -22.50 -27.43
C ALA A 264 8.08 -21.79 -26.07
N CYS A 265 7.06 -21.68 -25.24
CA CYS A 265 7.19 -21.22 -23.85
C CYS A 265 7.91 -22.23 -22.94
N GLY A 266 8.11 -23.50 -23.39
CA GLY A 266 8.72 -24.60 -22.64
C GLY A 266 7.71 -25.42 -21.81
N TRP A 267 6.41 -25.19 -21.96
CA TRP A 267 5.34 -25.93 -21.28
C TRP A 267 4.41 -26.57 -22.31
N THR A 268 4.06 -27.85 -22.09
CA THR A 268 3.14 -28.55 -22.99
C THR A 268 1.75 -27.95 -22.95
N PHE A 269 1.00 -28.09 -24.04
CA PHE A 269 -0.37 -27.62 -24.13
C PHE A 269 -1.26 -28.18 -22.99
N ASP A 270 -1.10 -29.47 -22.66
CA ASP A 270 -1.87 -30.12 -21.59
C ASP A 270 -1.54 -29.58 -20.19
N GLN A 271 -0.28 -29.21 -19.93
CA GLN A 271 0.10 -28.51 -18.69
C GLN A 271 -0.54 -27.14 -18.62
N GLN A 272 -0.55 -26.39 -19.73
CA GLN A 272 -1.19 -25.07 -19.79
C GLN A 272 -2.70 -25.16 -19.54
N VAL A 273 -3.37 -26.17 -20.10
CA VAL A 273 -4.79 -26.46 -19.85
C VAL A 273 -5.05 -26.84 -18.39
N THR A 274 -4.14 -27.56 -17.76
CA THR A 274 -4.27 -27.93 -16.35
C THR A 274 -4.21 -26.69 -15.46
N LEU A 275 -3.28 -25.79 -15.70
CA LEU A 275 -3.18 -24.51 -14.98
C LEU A 275 -4.45 -23.65 -15.20
N LEU A 276 -4.99 -23.61 -16.42
CA LEU A 276 -6.25 -22.90 -16.69
C LEU A 276 -7.38 -23.42 -15.79
N ARG A 277 -7.53 -24.73 -15.65
CA ARG A 277 -8.56 -25.34 -14.78
C ARG A 277 -8.36 -24.99 -13.31
N GLU A 278 -7.12 -24.88 -12.85
CA GLU A 278 -6.81 -24.45 -11.48
C GLU A 278 -7.19 -22.97 -11.27
N VAL A 279 -6.88 -22.10 -12.24
CA VAL A 279 -7.26 -20.69 -12.21
C VAL A 279 -8.80 -20.56 -12.23
N GLN A 280 -9.51 -21.30 -13.06
CA GLN A 280 -10.98 -21.31 -13.10
C GLN A 280 -11.60 -21.70 -11.74
N LYS A 281 -11.03 -22.70 -11.06
CA LYS A 281 -11.48 -23.08 -9.70
C LYS A 281 -11.22 -22.00 -8.66
N MET A 282 -10.13 -21.26 -8.82
CA MET A 282 -9.75 -20.19 -7.87
C MET A 282 -10.58 -18.92 -8.08
N PHE A 283 -10.97 -18.63 -9.30
CA PHE A 283 -11.73 -17.43 -9.69
C PHE A 283 -13.10 -17.80 -10.30
N PRO A 284 -14.00 -18.46 -9.53
CA PRO A 284 -15.22 -19.04 -10.07
C PRO A 284 -16.25 -18.02 -10.54
N VAL A 285 -16.13 -16.76 -10.10
CA VAL A 285 -17.08 -15.67 -10.42
C VAL A 285 -16.52 -14.66 -11.42
N ASN A 286 -15.24 -14.76 -11.78
CA ASN A 286 -14.59 -13.85 -12.71
C ASN A 286 -14.66 -14.43 -14.13
N PRO A 287 -15.08 -13.66 -15.15
CA PRO A 287 -14.93 -14.04 -16.54
C PRO A 287 -13.48 -14.36 -16.89
N ILE A 288 -13.27 -15.46 -17.61
CA ILE A 288 -11.92 -15.87 -18.07
C ILE A 288 -11.95 -15.97 -19.58
N LEU A 289 -11.27 -15.05 -20.26
CA LEU A 289 -11.07 -15.07 -21.70
C LEU A 289 -9.79 -15.83 -22.03
N ILE A 290 -9.88 -16.77 -22.97
CA ILE A 290 -8.74 -17.61 -23.38
C ILE A 290 -8.12 -17.01 -24.63
N ALA A 291 -6.82 -16.67 -24.56
CA ALA A 291 -6.07 -16.15 -25.70
C ALA A 291 -4.97 -17.13 -26.12
N LEU A 292 -5.04 -17.62 -27.34
CA LEU A 292 -3.98 -18.40 -28.00
C LEU A 292 -2.97 -17.43 -28.60
N ASN A 293 -1.80 -17.34 -28.03
CA ASN A 293 -0.74 -16.43 -28.48
C ASN A 293 0.31 -17.17 -29.29
N LYS A 294 1.08 -16.44 -30.09
CA LYS A 294 2.13 -16.94 -30.99
C LYS A 294 1.59 -17.85 -32.10
N ILE A 295 0.40 -17.54 -32.60
CA ILE A 295 -0.22 -18.30 -33.68
C ILE A 295 0.60 -18.26 -34.98
N ASP A 296 1.45 -17.25 -35.15
CA ASP A 296 2.40 -17.08 -36.25
C ASP A 296 3.48 -18.17 -36.33
N ILE A 297 3.86 -18.73 -35.20
CA ILE A 297 4.88 -19.80 -35.12
C ILE A 297 4.30 -21.17 -34.72
N THR A 298 2.97 -21.22 -34.52
CA THR A 298 2.31 -22.48 -34.10
C THR A 298 2.08 -23.41 -35.28
N PRO A 299 2.53 -24.67 -35.22
CA PRO A 299 2.22 -25.67 -36.25
C PRO A 299 0.70 -25.84 -36.46
N PRO A 300 0.24 -26.02 -37.72
CA PRO A 300 -1.20 -26.09 -38.02
C PRO A 300 -1.97 -27.16 -37.24
N ASP A 301 -1.39 -28.30 -37.02
CA ASP A 301 -1.98 -29.44 -36.27
C ASP A 301 -2.14 -29.08 -34.78
N GLN A 302 -1.20 -28.39 -34.20
CA GLN A 302 -1.29 -27.91 -32.81
C GLN A 302 -2.31 -26.79 -32.66
N LEU A 303 -2.42 -25.91 -33.64
CA LEU A 303 -3.42 -24.85 -33.63
C LEU A 303 -4.85 -25.40 -33.77
N GLU A 304 -5.05 -26.39 -34.66
CA GLU A 304 -6.31 -27.10 -34.79
C GLU A 304 -6.70 -27.84 -33.51
N LYS A 305 -5.75 -28.53 -32.86
CA LYS A 305 -5.97 -29.13 -31.53
C LYS A 305 -6.41 -28.10 -30.48
N ALA A 306 -5.81 -26.94 -30.47
CA ALA A 306 -6.15 -25.88 -29.53
C ALA A 306 -7.56 -25.33 -29.82
N ARG A 307 -7.91 -25.08 -31.09
CA ARG A 307 -9.26 -24.65 -31.52
C ARG A 307 -10.34 -25.67 -31.17
N ALA A 308 -10.06 -26.94 -31.41
CA ALA A 308 -10.99 -28.02 -31.07
C ALA A 308 -11.24 -28.12 -29.56
N LYS A 309 -10.25 -27.76 -28.73
CA LYS A 309 -10.34 -27.77 -27.27
C LYS A 309 -11.13 -26.58 -26.74
N PHE A 310 -11.00 -25.43 -27.38
CA PHE A 310 -11.58 -24.16 -26.96
C PHE A 310 -12.25 -23.48 -28.17
N PRO A 311 -13.56 -23.64 -28.36
CA PRO A 311 -14.26 -23.06 -29.52
C PRO A 311 -14.33 -21.53 -29.48
N ASP A 312 -14.39 -20.95 -28.28
CA ASP A 312 -14.50 -19.50 -28.06
C ASP A 312 -13.16 -18.95 -27.58
N VAL A 313 -12.19 -18.80 -28.48
CA VAL A 313 -10.85 -18.29 -28.16
C VAL A 313 -10.47 -17.09 -29.01
N TYR A 314 -9.58 -16.30 -28.48
CA TYR A 314 -8.94 -15.18 -29.17
C TYR A 314 -7.58 -15.65 -29.69
N GLU A 315 -7.39 -15.55 -31.00
CA GLU A 315 -6.12 -15.82 -31.65
C GLU A 315 -5.33 -14.53 -31.77
N ILE A 316 -4.16 -14.49 -31.15
CA ILE A 316 -3.37 -13.26 -31.07
C ILE A 316 -1.89 -13.47 -31.42
N ILE A 317 -1.25 -12.39 -31.84
CA ILE A 317 0.21 -12.23 -31.89
C ILE A 317 0.55 -11.02 -31.03
N ALA A 318 0.83 -11.27 -29.74
CA ALA A 318 0.98 -10.20 -28.75
C ALA A 318 2.13 -9.23 -29.08
N VAL A 319 3.16 -9.67 -29.80
CA VAL A 319 4.30 -8.84 -30.20
C VAL A 319 3.92 -7.84 -31.30
N GLU A 320 3.04 -8.23 -32.21
CA GLU A 320 2.60 -7.42 -33.35
C GLU A 320 1.32 -6.61 -33.06
N GLY A 321 0.57 -7.01 -32.03
CA GLY A 321 -0.73 -6.44 -31.72
C GLY A 321 -1.89 -7.08 -32.49
N THR A 322 -1.64 -8.11 -33.29
CA THR A 322 -2.68 -8.81 -34.07
C THR A 322 -3.68 -9.48 -33.14
N GLY A 323 -4.99 -9.30 -33.40
CA GLY A 323 -6.09 -9.90 -32.63
C GLY A 323 -6.36 -9.28 -31.27
N LEU A 324 -5.59 -8.28 -30.84
CA LEU A 324 -5.74 -7.67 -29.48
C LEU A 324 -6.99 -6.81 -29.37
N GLU A 325 -7.42 -6.14 -30.44
CA GLU A 325 -8.56 -5.22 -30.39
C GLU A 325 -9.85 -5.93 -29.93
N ASN A 326 -10.18 -7.07 -30.53
CA ASN A 326 -11.36 -7.86 -30.16
C ASN A 326 -11.24 -8.41 -28.74
N LEU A 327 -10.08 -8.98 -28.39
CA LEU A 327 -9.83 -9.50 -27.04
C LEU A 327 -10.01 -8.41 -25.97
N LEU A 328 -9.47 -7.22 -26.18
CA LEU A 328 -9.56 -6.13 -25.22
C LEU A 328 -10.96 -5.52 -25.16
N LYS A 329 -11.65 -5.41 -26.30
CA LYS A 329 -13.03 -4.94 -26.35
C LYS A 329 -13.93 -5.86 -25.51
N ASP A 330 -13.89 -7.16 -25.80
CA ASP A 330 -14.74 -8.12 -25.10
C ASP A 330 -14.32 -8.24 -23.62
N ALA A 331 -13.02 -8.12 -23.28
CA ALA A 331 -12.57 -8.07 -21.91
C ALA A 331 -13.13 -6.85 -21.14
N VAL A 332 -13.32 -5.72 -21.81
CA VAL A 332 -13.91 -4.53 -21.19
C VAL A 332 -15.43 -4.63 -21.11
N ASP A 333 -16.07 -5.25 -22.10
CA ASP A 333 -17.51 -5.48 -22.10
C ASP A 333 -17.93 -6.48 -20.99
N GLU A 334 -17.08 -7.46 -20.67
CA GLU A 334 -17.24 -8.40 -19.55
C GLU A 334 -16.99 -7.77 -18.17
N VAL A 335 -16.31 -6.65 -18.09
CA VAL A 335 -16.20 -5.92 -16.83
C VAL A 335 -17.60 -5.47 -16.44
N ASP A 336 -18.18 -6.02 -15.37
CA ASP A 336 -19.46 -5.59 -14.82
C ASP A 336 -19.33 -4.14 -14.35
N LEU A 337 -19.60 -3.23 -15.28
CA LEU A 337 -19.58 -1.78 -15.09
C LEU A 337 -20.80 -1.38 -14.25
N LYS A 338 -20.94 -1.94 -13.05
CA LYS A 338 -21.68 -1.23 -12.02
C LYS A 338 -21.07 0.16 -11.98
N PRO A 339 -21.89 1.23 -12.20
CA PRO A 339 -21.34 2.57 -12.27
C PRO A 339 -20.49 2.78 -11.03
N MET A 340 -19.17 2.84 -11.22
CA MET A 340 -18.23 3.07 -10.13
C MET A 340 -18.53 4.48 -9.65
N LYS A 341 -18.99 4.59 -8.41
CA LYS A 341 -19.38 5.85 -7.79
C LYS A 341 -18.18 6.78 -7.54
N GLU A 342 -16.97 6.27 -7.72
CA GLU A 342 -15.75 7.01 -7.44
C GLU A 342 -14.83 6.99 -8.66
N SER A 343 -14.46 8.18 -9.12
CA SER A 343 -13.40 8.35 -10.12
C SER A 343 -12.02 8.08 -9.51
N VAL A 344 -10.97 7.96 -10.34
CA VAL A 344 -9.58 7.90 -9.87
C VAL A 344 -9.27 9.13 -8.99
N ASP A 345 -9.82 10.28 -9.37
CA ASP A 345 -9.62 11.54 -8.64
C ASP A 345 -10.29 11.49 -7.26
N ASP A 346 -11.47 10.87 -7.13
CA ASP A 346 -12.16 10.66 -5.85
C ASP A 346 -11.38 9.68 -4.96
N TYR A 347 -10.88 8.58 -5.55
CA TYR A 347 -10.01 7.65 -4.83
C TYR A 347 -8.73 8.32 -4.36
N LEU A 348 -8.04 9.08 -5.24
CA LEU A 348 -6.85 9.85 -4.88
C LEU A 348 -7.15 10.92 -3.82
N ALA A 349 -8.33 11.53 -3.86
CA ALA A 349 -8.76 12.50 -2.83
C ALA A 349 -9.00 11.84 -1.46
N SER A 350 -9.34 10.55 -1.44
CA SER A 350 -9.54 9.78 -0.21
C SER A 350 -8.24 9.32 0.45
N LEU A 351 -7.11 9.32 -0.31
CA LEU A 351 -5.80 8.94 0.23
C LEU A 351 -5.26 10.03 1.18
N PRO A 352 -4.47 9.65 2.20
CA PRO A 352 -3.80 10.63 3.07
C PRO A 352 -2.93 11.57 2.22
N ARG A 353 -3.24 12.88 2.27
CA ARG A 353 -2.43 13.90 1.58
C ARG A 353 -1.24 14.27 2.43
N ASP A 354 -0.06 14.35 1.82
CA ASP A 354 1.08 15.04 2.42
C ASP A 354 0.63 16.48 2.75
N LYS A 355 0.51 16.76 4.02
CA LYS A 355 0.48 18.16 4.48
C LYS A 355 1.91 18.65 4.46
N SER A 356 2.31 19.23 3.32
CA SER A 356 3.57 19.97 3.15
C SER A 356 3.72 21.10 4.19
#